data_996a6dab57d585af190f12b547cf6dec
#
_entry.id   996a6dab57d585af190f12b547cf6dec
#
_cell.length_a   1.000
_cell.length_b   1.000
_cell.length_c   1.000
_cell.angle_alpha   90.00
_cell.angle_beta   90.00
_cell.angle_gamma   90.00
#
_symmetry.space_group_name_H-M   'P 1'
#
loop_
_entity.id
_entity.type
_entity.pdbx_description
1 polymer ?
#
loop_
_entity_poly.entity_id
_entity_poly.type
_entity_poly.pdbx_seq_one_letter_code
_entity_poly.pdbx_strand_id
1 'polypeptide(L)'
;SVILSGYAEFEYAQSAIQYHVSQYLLKPISKEKIMSCIKDIVKQKATELPADDSMNTAETAPKYSIFIKQAINYIDEHLTDDMTLETIAESVHSNASYLSRIFKKEVGTSVITYITDLRIKKAKDLLEHSDLKTFEMSDAVGIHDPAYFSVLFKKYTGMSPKSYRNKADSL
;
A
#
# COMPACT_ATOMS: atom_id res chain seq x y z
N SER A 1 11.18 9.07 13.65
CA SER A 1 11.38 10.23 12.73
C SER A 1 12.61 11.03 13.14
N VAL A 2 13.21 11.75 12.17
CA VAL A 2 14.38 12.62 12.38
C VAL A 2 14.05 14.02 11.90
N ILE A 3 14.37 15.05 12.70
CA ILE A 3 14.22 16.47 12.33
C ILE A 3 15.57 17.06 12.03
N LEU A 4 15.69 17.80 10.92
CA LEU A 4 16.86 18.57 10.52
C LEU A 4 16.50 20.07 10.62
N SER A 5 17.14 20.81 11.55
CA SER A 5 16.88 22.23 11.74
C SER A 5 18.13 23.09 11.52
N GLY A 6 17.93 24.32 11.00
CA GLY A 6 18.96 25.35 10.91
C GLY A 6 19.02 26.25 12.15
N TYR A 7 18.10 26.08 13.09
CA TYR A 7 17.97 26.92 14.29
C TYR A 7 18.26 26.13 15.56
N ALA A 8 19.09 26.67 16.42
CA ALA A 8 19.49 26.07 17.71
C ALA A 8 18.55 26.50 18.85
N GLU A 9 17.27 26.71 18.60
CA GLU A 9 16.31 27.07 19.63
C GLU A 9 15.88 25.86 20.45
N PHE A 10 16.04 25.96 21.75
CA PHE A 10 15.75 24.90 22.73
C PHE A 10 14.28 24.46 22.70
N GLU A 11 13.36 25.38 22.41
CA GLU A 11 11.91 25.11 22.34
C GLU A 11 11.54 24.12 21.25
N TYR A 12 12.21 24.16 20.09
CA TYR A 12 11.95 23.18 19.00
C TYR A 12 12.52 21.80 19.33
N ALA A 13 13.63 21.74 20.04
CA ALA A 13 14.19 20.48 20.52
C ALA A 13 13.29 19.83 21.60
N GLN A 14 12.71 20.62 22.48
CA GLN A 14 11.79 20.17 23.52
C GLN A 14 10.47 19.69 22.92
N SER A 15 9.92 20.38 21.91
CA SER A 15 8.75 19.95 21.17
C SER A 15 9.00 18.65 20.41
N ALA A 16 10.18 18.46 19.82
CA ALA A 16 10.56 17.24 19.14
C ALA A 16 10.52 15.99 20.06
N ILE A 17 10.86 16.15 21.34
CA ILE A 17 10.78 15.08 22.35
C ILE A 17 9.32 14.70 22.61
N GLN A 18 8.40 15.66 22.71
CA GLN A 18 6.95 15.42 22.90
C GLN A 18 6.34 14.63 21.73
N TYR A 19 6.84 14.83 20.51
CA TYR A 19 6.35 14.13 19.30
C TYR A 19 7.11 12.84 18.99
N HIS A 20 7.83 12.24 19.95
CA HIS A 20 8.56 10.98 19.80
C HIS A 20 9.52 10.97 18.60
N VAL A 21 10.21 12.11 18.37
CA VAL A 21 11.23 12.22 17.34
C VAL A 21 12.48 11.48 17.79
N SER A 22 12.94 10.53 16.98
CA SER A 22 14.09 9.66 17.32
C SER A 22 15.41 10.45 17.42
N GLN A 23 15.59 11.50 16.60
CA GLN A 23 16.75 12.37 16.66
C GLN A 23 16.46 13.76 16.09
N TYR A 24 17.07 14.79 16.70
CA TYR A 24 17.07 16.18 16.25
C TYR A 24 18.49 16.60 15.89
N LEU A 25 18.71 17.00 14.64
CA LEU A 25 20.03 17.33 14.10
C LEU A 25 20.09 18.79 13.64
N LEU A 26 21.11 19.52 14.08
CA LEU A 26 21.37 20.91 13.69
C LEU A 26 22.27 20.99 12.46
N LYS A 27 21.93 21.86 11.52
CA LYS A 27 22.81 22.24 10.40
C LYS A 27 23.93 23.20 10.85
N PRO A 28 25.14 23.06 10.29
CA PRO A 28 25.59 22.17 9.21
C PRO A 28 25.84 20.73 9.71
N ILE A 29 25.39 19.74 8.93
CA ILE A 29 25.48 18.33 9.31
C ILE A 29 26.50 17.64 8.41
N SER A 30 27.45 16.90 9.00
CA SER A 30 28.38 16.07 8.24
C SER A 30 27.71 14.79 7.74
N LYS A 31 28.22 14.27 6.63
CA LYS A 31 27.74 13.02 6.02
C LYS A 31 27.84 11.84 6.98
N GLU A 32 28.90 11.81 7.78
CA GLU A 32 29.17 10.77 8.79
C GLU A 32 28.09 10.77 9.87
N LYS A 33 27.64 11.96 10.32
CA LYS A 33 26.64 12.12 11.37
C LYS A 33 25.24 11.68 10.89
N ILE A 34 24.91 11.92 9.62
CA ILE A 34 23.69 11.43 8.99
C ILE A 34 23.72 9.90 8.88
N MET A 35 24.84 9.33 8.44
CA MET A 35 24.99 7.87 8.30
C MET A 35 24.96 7.14 9.65
N SER A 36 25.54 7.72 10.71
CA SER A 36 25.44 7.18 12.07
C SER A 36 23.99 7.17 12.55
N CYS A 37 23.28 8.28 12.39
CA CYS A 37 21.88 8.42 12.76
C CYS A 37 20.98 7.37 12.08
N ILE A 38 21.18 7.15 10.79
CA ILE A 38 20.44 6.11 10.04
C ILE A 38 20.75 4.71 10.58
N LYS A 39 22.03 4.40 10.87
CA LYS A 39 22.44 3.13 11.44
C LYS A 39 21.81 2.85 12.81
N ASP A 40 21.74 3.89 13.67
CA ASP A 40 21.15 3.77 15.01
C ASP A 40 19.64 3.50 14.93
N ILE A 41 18.92 4.17 14.03
CA ILE A 41 17.47 3.95 13.81
C ILE A 41 17.20 2.56 13.27
N VAL A 42 18.02 2.07 12.35
CA VAL A 42 17.90 0.71 11.80
C VAL A 42 18.17 -0.34 12.89
N LYS A 43 19.17 -0.12 13.77
CA LYS A 43 19.43 -1.01 14.90
C LYS A 43 18.28 -1.02 15.93
N GLN A 44 17.71 0.11 16.29
CA GLN A 44 16.59 0.18 17.22
C GLN A 44 15.35 -0.56 16.70
N LYS A 45 15.05 -0.45 15.41
CA LYS A 45 13.94 -1.22 14.79
C LYS A 45 14.20 -2.72 14.69
N ALA A 46 15.45 -3.15 14.65
CA ALA A 46 15.80 -4.57 14.62
C ALA A 46 15.64 -5.26 16.00
N THR A 47 15.55 -4.50 17.10
CA THR A 47 15.46 -5.03 18.48
C THR A 47 14.01 -5.13 18.98
N GLU A 48 13.02 -4.61 18.25
CA GLU A 48 11.58 -4.63 18.64
C GLU A 48 10.75 -5.72 17.94
N LEU A 49 11.39 -6.68 17.27
CA LEU A 49 10.69 -7.85 16.74
C LEU A 49 10.87 -9.02 17.70
N PRO A 50 9.79 -9.63 18.22
CA PRO A 50 9.90 -10.88 18.97
C PRO A 50 10.44 -11.96 18.03
N ALA A 51 11.49 -12.63 18.48
CA ALA A 51 12.00 -13.82 17.84
C ALA A 51 10.92 -14.92 17.91
N ASP A 52 10.29 -15.23 16.80
CA ASP A 52 9.65 -16.52 16.62
C ASP A 52 10.41 -17.29 15.56
N ASP A 53 10.97 -18.38 16.04
CA ASP A 53 11.84 -19.29 15.36
C ASP A 53 10.98 -20.29 14.61
N SER A 54 10.91 -20.20 13.29
CA SER A 54 10.59 -21.36 12.45
C SER A 54 11.02 -21.15 11.00
N MET A 55 12.18 -21.70 10.73
CA MET A 55 12.60 -22.43 9.52
C MET A 55 12.23 -21.93 8.13
N ASN A 56 13.28 -21.45 7.47
CA ASN A 56 13.74 -21.97 6.18
C ASN A 56 12.81 -21.86 4.98
N THR A 57 13.08 -20.86 4.16
CA THR A 57 13.27 -21.07 2.72
C THR A 57 14.07 -19.92 2.12
N ALA A 58 15.00 -20.30 1.24
CA ALA A 58 15.99 -19.48 0.58
C ALA A 58 15.44 -18.24 -0.11
N GLU A 59 16.23 -17.15 0.03
CA GLU A 59 16.52 -16.14 -0.98
C GLU A 59 15.36 -15.65 -1.85
N THR A 60 14.75 -14.55 -1.39
CA THR A 60 14.42 -13.46 -2.34
C THR A 60 14.55 -12.16 -1.57
N ALA A 61 15.42 -11.27 -2.03
CA ALA A 61 15.41 -9.87 -1.61
C ALA A 61 13.94 -9.39 -1.64
N PRO A 62 13.45 -8.65 -0.63
CA PRO A 62 12.04 -8.29 -0.55
C PRO A 62 11.64 -7.59 -1.85
N LYS A 63 10.71 -8.18 -2.59
CA LYS A 63 10.25 -7.73 -3.92
C LYS A 63 9.88 -6.24 -3.94
N TYR A 64 9.45 -5.71 -2.79
CA TYR A 64 9.05 -4.31 -2.62
C TYR A 64 9.66 -3.72 -1.35
N SER A 65 9.90 -2.40 -1.36
CA SER A 65 10.27 -1.66 -0.15
C SER A 65 9.20 -1.79 0.94
N ILE A 66 9.58 -1.59 2.19
CA ILE A 66 8.64 -1.60 3.33
C ILE A 66 7.51 -0.59 3.11
N PHE A 67 7.82 0.57 2.55
CA PHE A 67 6.87 1.62 2.20
C PHE A 67 5.78 1.12 1.23
N ILE A 68 6.17 0.43 0.16
CA ILE A 68 5.21 -0.11 -0.83
C ILE A 68 4.45 -1.31 -0.26
N LYS A 69 5.07 -2.14 0.57
CA LYS A 69 4.36 -3.22 1.26
C LYS A 69 3.25 -2.70 2.17
N GLN A 70 3.51 -1.62 2.92
CA GLN A 70 2.48 -0.99 3.76
C GLN A 70 1.31 -0.44 2.92
N ALA A 71 1.60 0.20 1.78
CA ALA A 71 0.56 0.68 0.88
C ALA A 71 -0.27 -0.47 0.27
N ILE A 72 0.37 -1.58 -0.10
CA ILE A 72 -0.31 -2.77 -0.61
C ILE A 72 -1.19 -3.39 0.48
N ASN A 73 -0.70 -3.56 1.70
CA ASN A 73 -1.49 -4.10 2.81
C ASN A 73 -2.73 -3.23 3.08
N TYR A 74 -2.57 -1.91 3.10
CA TYR A 74 -3.70 -1.00 3.25
C TYR A 74 -4.73 -1.16 2.13
N ILE A 75 -4.29 -1.29 0.87
CA ILE A 75 -5.17 -1.54 -0.28
C ILE A 75 -5.92 -2.87 -0.12
N ASP A 76 -5.25 -3.93 0.31
CA ASP A 76 -5.86 -5.25 0.47
C ASP A 76 -6.92 -5.26 1.60
N GLU A 77 -6.65 -4.57 2.71
CA GLU A 77 -7.57 -4.45 3.86
C GLU A 77 -8.81 -3.60 3.52
N HIS A 78 -8.67 -2.59 2.67
CA HIS A 78 -9.71 -1.62 2.31
C HIS A 78 -10.23 -1.77 0.87
N LEU A 79 -10.05 -2.94 0.24
CA LEU A 79 -10.30 -3.13 -1.19
C LEU A 79 -11.72 -2.77 -1.63
N THR A 80 -12.70 -2.92 -0.73
CA THR A 80 -14.12 -2.64 -1.01
C THR A 80 -14.53 -1.20 -0.68
N ASP A 81 -13.67 -0.46 -0.01
CA ASP A 81 -13.95 0.91 0.41
C ASP A 81 -13.68 1.92 -0.72
N ASP A 82 -14.24 3.12 -0.59
CA ASP A 82 -13.88 4.23 -1.46
C ASP A 82 -12.47 4.73 -1.15
N MET A 83 -11.49 4.19 -1.86
CA MET A 83 -10.10 4.59 -1.73
C MET A 83 -9.68 5.62 -2.77
N THR A 84 -9.01 6.66 -2.32
CA THR A 84 -8.29 7.60 -3.18
C THR A 84 -6.78 7.42 -3.03
N LEU A 85 -6.03 7.94 -4.00
CA LEU A 85 -4.56 7.94 -3.90
C LEU A 85 -4.08 8.72 -2.67
N GLU A 86 -4.83 9.75 -2.28
CA GLU A 86 -4.58 10.59 -1.12
C GLU A 86 -4.73 9.79 0.19
N THR A 87 -5.85 9.06 0.36
CA THR A 87 -6.08 8.25 1.58
C THR A 87 -5.04 7.14 1.74
N ILE A 88 -4.63 6.52 0.64
CA ILE A 88 -3.55 5.51 0.67
C ILE A 88 -2.21 6.17 1.01
N ALA A 89 -1.91 7.35 0.47
CA ALA A 89 -0.67 8.06 0.78
C ALA A 89 -0.61 8.50 2.25
N GLU A 90 -1.72 8.96 2.81
CA GLU A 90 -1.85 9.32 4.23
C GLU A 90 -1.62 8.11 5.14
N SER A 91 -2.14 6.93 4.80
CA SER A 91 -1.95 5.70 5.60
C SER A 91 -0.48 5.29 5.73
N VAL A 92 0.35 5.67 4.77
CA VAL A 92 1.80 5.42 4.78
C VAL A 92 2.63 6.68 5.10
N HIS A 93 1.98 7.71 5.67
CA HIS A 93 2.60 8.98 6.07
C HIS A 93 3.38 9.67 4.92
N SER A 94 2.75 9.73 3.74
CA SER A 94 3.36 10.27 2.53
C SER A 94 2.40 11.18 1.77
N ASN A 95 2.83 11.68 0.62
CA ASN A 95 1.97 12.41 -0.31
C ASN A 95 1.67 11.57 -1.56
N ALA A 96 0.53 11.86 -2.20
CA ALA A 96 0.03 11.12 -3.37
C ALA A 96 1.03 11.08 -4.54
N SER A 97 1.73 12.18 -4.80
CA SER A 97 2.70 12.27 -5.91
C SER A 97 3.91 11.37 -5.69
N TYR A 98 4.43 11.32 -4.46
CA TYR A 98 5.55 10.45 -4.11
C TYR A 98 5.13 8.97 -4.15
N LEU A 99 4.00 8.63 -3.53
CA LEU A 99 3.45 7.27 -3.56
C LEU A 99 3.25 6.79 -5.00
N SER A 100 2.57 7.57 -5.84
CA SER A 100 2.29 7.22 -7.23
C SER A 100 3.57 6.90 -8.02
N ARG A 101 4.61 7.72 -7.85
CA ARG A 101 5.90 7.54 -8.52
C ARG A 101 6.63 6.29 -8.06
N ILE A 102 6.72 6.06 -6.73
CA ILE A 102 7.45 4.90 -6.19
C ILE A 102 6.67 3.62 -6.44
N PHE A 103 5.34 3.63 -6.29
CA PHE A 103 4.49 2.49 -6.57
C PHE A 103 4.64 2.02 -8.03
N LYS A 104 4.55 2.95 -8.99
CA LYS A 104 4.76 2.63 -10.41
C LYS A 104 6.18 2.10 -10.69
N LYS A 105 7.20 2.63 -10.00
CA LYS A 105 8.60 2.18 -10.16
C LYS A 105 8.80 0.75 -9.64
N GLU A 106 8.23 0.40 -8.49
CA GLU A 106 8.48 -0.89 -7.83
C GLU A 106 7.47 -1.97 -8.25
N VAL A 107 6.19 -1.61 -8.40
CA VAL A 107 5.11 -2.54 -8.76
C VAL A 107 4.93 -2.67 -10.27
N GLY A 108 5.37 -1.67 -11.04
CA GLY A 108 5.31 -1.65 -12.51
C GLY A 108 4.00 -1.09 -13.06
N THR A 109 3.00 -0.82 -12.22
CA THR A 109 1.69 -0.30 -12.63
C THR A 109 1.25 0.86 -11.74
N SER A 110 0.20 1.59 -12.13
CA SER A 110 -0.34 2.65 -11.27
C SER A 110 -1.13 2.06 -10.09
N VAL A 111 -1.23 2.81 -8.99
CA VAL A 111 -2.04 2.42 -7.81
C VAL A 111 -3.48 2.11 -8.22
N ILE A 112 -4.09 2.97 -9.03
CA ILE A 112 -5.48 2.79 -9.49
C ILE A 112 -5.64 1.53 -10.34
N THR A 113 -4.70 1.27 -11.25
CA THR A 113 -4.71 0.04 -12.06
C THR A 113 -4.56 -1.19 -11.19
N TYR A 114 -3.66 -1.15 -10.20
CA TYR A 114 -3.44 -2.24 -9.26
C TYR A 114 -4.71 -2.57 -8.44
N ILE A 115 -5.39 -1.55 -7.90
CA ILE A 115 -6.67 -1.71 -7.19
C ILE A 115 -7.74 -2.31 -8.13
N THR A 116 -7.81 -1.81 -9.37
CA THR A 116 -8.76 -2.32 -10.36
C THR A 116 -8.51 -3.80 -10.67
N ASP A 117 -7.26 -4.20 -10.86
CA ASP A 117 -6.88 -5.59 -11.11
C ASP A 117 -7.30 -6.51 -9.95
N LEU A 118 -7.10 -6.07 -8.70
CA LEU A 118 -7.53 -6.81 -7.51
C LEU A 118 -9.05 -6.94 -7.44
N ARG A 119 -9.79 -5.86 -7.69
CA ARG A 119 -11.26 -5.85 -7.71
C ARG A 119 -11.82 -6.78 -8.78
N ILE A 120 -11.24 -6.75 -9.98
CA ILE A 120 -11.64 -7.66 -11.07
C ILE A 120 -11.28 -9.12 -10.76
N LYS A 121 -10.14 -9.38 -10.12
CA LYS A 121 -9.78 -10.72 -9.66
C LYS A 121 -10.80 -11.25 -8.65
N LYS A 122 -11.16 -10.44 -7.65
CA LYS A 122 -12.20 -10.78 -6.67
C LYS A 122 -13.57 -10.99 -7.34
N ALA A 123 -13.92 -10.19 -8.36
CA ALA A 123 -15.15 -10.36 -9.11
C ALA A 123 -15.21 -11.68 -9.87
N LYS A 124 -14.11 -12.13 -10.46
CA LYS A 124 -14.03 -13.45 -11.11
C LYS A 124 -14.28 -14.58 -10.12
N ASP A 125 -13.62 -14.54 -8.97
CA ASP A 125 -13.81 -15.53 -7.91
C ASP A 125 -15.26 -15.58 -7.41
N LEU A 126 -15.88 -14.43 -7.18
CA LEU A 126 -17.30 -14.35 -6.81
C LEU A 126 -18.24 -14.86 -7.92
N LEU A 127 -17.92 -14.65 -9.20
CA LEU A 127 -18.72 -15.18 -10.33
C LEU A 127 -18.68 -16.69 -10.43
N GLU A 128 -17.58 -17.31 -10.02
CA GLU A 128 -17.37 -18.75 -10.05
C GLU A 128 -17.96 -19.47 -8.82
N HIS A 129 -18.05 -18.76 -7.67
CA HIS A 129 -18.39 -19.39 -6.39
C HIS A 129 -19.64 -18.80 -5.70
N SER A 130 -20.39 -17.91 -6.36
CA SER A 130 -21.59 -17.31 -5.77
C SER A 130 -22.68 -16.99 -6.80
N ASP A 131 -23.92 -16.93 -6.32
CA ASP A 131 -25.10 -16.56 -7.11
C ASP A 131 -25.40 -15.05 -7.09
N LEU A 132 -24.46 -14.22 -6.63
CA LEU A 132 -24.65 -12.77 -6.51
C LEU A 132 -25.05 -12.16 -7.86
N LYS A 133 -26.07 -11.31 -7.86
CA LYS A 133 -26.45 -10.53 -9.05
C LYS A 133 -25.37 -9.51 -9.37
N THR A 134 -25.33 -9.02 -10.62
CA THR A 134 -24.29 -8.11 -11.08
C THR A 134 -24.18 -6.84 -10.21
N PHE A 135 -25.29 -6.30 -9.69
CA PHE A 135 -25.27 -5.14 -8.83
C PHE A 135 -24.70 -5.44 -7.44
N GLU A 136 -25.06 -6.59 -6.84
CA GLU A 136 -24.53 -7.04 -5.54
C GLU A 136 -23.03 -7.31 -5.64
N MET A 137 -22.59 -7.86 -6.76
CA MET A 137 -21.18 -8.11 -7.04
C MET A 137 -20.39 -6.83 -7.19
N SER A 138 -20.94 -5.85 -7.91
CA SER A 138 -20.32 -4.54 -8.09
C SER A 138 -20.05 -3.88 -6.74
N ASP A 139 -21.01 -3.92 -5.82
CA ASP A 139 -20.83 -3.43 -4.45
C ASP A 139 -19.82 -4.28 -3.65
N ALA A 140 -19.91 -5.59 -3.75
CA ALA A 140 -19.00 -6.52 -3.03
C ALA A 140 -17.53 -6.39 -3.41
N VAL A 141 -17.23 -5.82 -4.57
CA VAL A 141 -15.86 -5.54 -5.01
C VAL A 141 -15.47 -4.05 -4.91
N GLY A 142 -16.33 -3.20 -4.36
CA GLY A 142 -16.06 -1.77 -4.16
C GLY A 142 -16.19 -0.94 -5.44
N ILE A 143 -17.00 -1.35 -6.40
CA ILE A 143 -17.34 -0.57 -7.61
C ILE A 143 -18.85 -0.31 -7.57
N HIS A 144 -19.26 0.79 -6.95
CA HIS A 144 -20.68 1.07 -6.63
C HIS A 144 -21.56 1.42 -7.84
N ASP A 145 -21.01 1.53 -9.05
CA ASP A 145 -21.76 1.68 -10.29
C ASP A 145 -21.75 0.37 -11.09
N PRO A 146 -22.88 -0.38 -11.14
CA PRO A 146 -22.98 -1.64 -11.87
C PRO A 146 -22.78 -1.53 -13.38
N ALA A 147 -23.10 -0.38 -13.97
CA ALA A 147 -22.91 -0.14 -15.40
C ALA A 147 -21.41 0.02 -15.69
N TYR A 148 -20.75 0.86 -14.90
CA TYR A 148 -19.30 1.04 -14.97
C TYR A 148 -18.55 -0.28 -14.68
N PHE A 149 -18.96 -1.02 -13.64
CA PHE A 149 -18.41 -2.35 -13.34
C PHE A 149 -18.48 -3.29 -14.56
N SER A 150 -19.65 -3.37 -15.23
CA SER A 150 -19.84 -4.25 -16.39
C SER A 150 -18.91 -3.88 -17.55
N VAL A 151 -18.72 -2.59 -17.83
CA VAL A 151 -17.79 -2.07 -18.84
C VAL A 151 -16.34 -2.42 -18.48
N LEU A 152 -15.98 -2.15 -17.23
CA LEU A 152 -14.65 -2.40 -16.72
C LEU A 152 -14.31 -3.90 -16.72
N PHE A 153 -15.20 -4.73 -16.23
CA PHE A 153 -15.05 -6.19 -16.23
C PHE A 153 -14.85 -6.73 -17.65
N LYS A 154 -15.68 -6.28 -18.62
CA LYS A 154 -15.53 -6.67 -20.02
C LYS A 154 -14.18 -6.22 -20.62
N LYS A 155 -13.71 -5.02 -20.27
CA LYS A 155 -12.40 -4.53 -20.70
C LYS A 155 -11.25 -5.44 -20.24
N TYR A 156 -11.33 -5.95 -19.01
CA TYR A 156 -10.27 -6.76 -18.37
C TYR A 156 -10.37 -8.27 -18.71
N THR A 157 -11.57 -8.76 -19.00
CA THR A 157 -11.81 -10.23 -19.20
C THR A 157 -12.19 -10.59 -20.63
N GLY A 158 -12.51 -9.60 -21.45
CA GLY A 158 -13.01 -9.80 -22.83
C GLY A 158 -14.51 -10.11 -22.90
N MET A 159 -15.21 -10.37 -21.77
CA MET A 159 -16.63 -10.74 -21.77
C MET A 159 -17.40 -10.06 -20.62
N SER A 160 -18.73 -9.99 -20.77
CA SER A 160 -19.57 -9.41 -19.70
C SER A 160 -19.58 -10.32 -18.46
N PRO A 161 -19.88 -9.79 -17.24
CA PRO A 161 -20.03 -10.61 -16.05
C PRO A 161 -20.99 -11.77 -16.21
N LYS A 162 -22.15 -11.54 -16.86
CA LYS A 162 -23.15 -12.56 -17.14
C LYS A 162 -22.60 -13.66 -18.07
N SER A 163 -21.90 -13.28 -19.14
CA SER A 163 -21.32 -14.26 -20.08
C SER A 163 -20.19 -15.05 -19.43
N TYR A 164 -19.43 -14.43 -18.50
CA TYR A 164 -18.37 -15.07 -17.76
C TYR A 164 -18.92 -16.16 -16.83
N ARG A 165 -19.99 -15.86 -16.07
CA ARG A 165 -20.68 -16.82 -15.21
C ARG A 165 -21.21 -18.04 -16.00
N ASN A 166 -21.96 -17.80 -17.08
CA ASN A 166 -22.51 -18.88 -17.89
C ASN A 166 -21.43 -19.82 -18.45
N LYS A 167 -20.23 -19.30 -18.70
CA LYS A 167 -19.10 -20.13 -19.14
C LYS A 167 -18.51 -20.93 -17.99
N ALA A 168 -18.45 -20.39 -16.77
CA ALA A 168 -17.98 -21.11 -15.59
C ALA A 168 -18.92 -22.26 -15.22
N ASP A 169 -20.24 -22.02 -15.30
CA ASP A 169 -21.28 -23.06 -15.03
C ASP A 169 -21.31 -24.20 -16.07
N SER A 170 -20.60 -24.04 -17.20
CA SER A 170 -20.59 -25.01 -18.31
C SER A 170 -19.31 -25.88 -18.30
N LEU A 171 -18.42 -25.73 -17.32
CA LEU A 171 -17.18 -26.49 -17.15
C LEU A 171 -17.28 -27.46 -15.98
#